data_5cfbae8a3b8565fc0596d6b1f0a8701f
#
_entry.id   5cfbae8a3b8565fc0596d6b1f0a8701f
#
_cell.length_a   1.000
_cell.length_b   1.000
_cell.length_c   1.000
_cell.angle_alpha   90.00
_cell.angle_beta   90.00
_cell.angle_gamma   90.00
#
_symmetry.space_group_name_H-M   'P 1'
#
loop_
_entity.id
_entity.type
_entity.pdbx_description
1 polymer ?
#
loop_
_entity_poly.entity_id
_entity_poly.type
_entity_poly.pdbx_seq_one_letter_code
_entity_poly.pdbx_strand_id
1 'polypeptide(L)'
;MAKNVIVIGTQWGDEGKGKIVDWLTDSVKAVVRFQGGNNAGHTLVVGGKKTILRLIPSGILHDGVRCFIGSGVVVSPQALFEEIEELKKAGVDVESRLTIAPTCPLILPYHKALDHAREAAKGDKKIGTTGRGIGPAYEDKVARRSIRAIDLFNLPLLQEKIKANLEIYNVQLQHLYGQQPVEFDVVYQELISYAERIKPLIGDVSNTLYQIHKSGGKILFEGAQGTLLDIDYGTYPFVTSSNCVAGAASAGAGVAPQMLDYVLGIVKAYTTRVGSGPFPTELFDDTGKLLAERGNEFGSVTGRPRRCGWFDAPALRRSLQINGVTGMCITKLDVLDTLPEIKICTGYKIGDKTVDILPFGSDEVSLCEPIYETMAGWQSNTFGVQKYEDLPENARNYLQRLQELVGVPVSIVSTGPDRVQTIIVEHPFDN
;
A
#
# COMPACT_ATOMS: atom_id res chain seq x y z
N MET A 1 -7.39 24.76 -12.22
CA MET A 1 -7.29 23.37 -12.72
C MET A 1 -7.80 22.44 -11.64
N ALA A 2 -8.36 21.29 -12.00
CA ALA A 2 -8.81 20.34 -10.98
C ALA A 2 -7.62 19.87 -10.12
N LYS A 3 -7.81 19.80 -8.83
CA LYS A 3 -6.81 19.31 -7.89
C LYS A 3 -6.86 17.78 -7.87
N ASN A 4 -5.71 17.13 -8.02
CA ASN A 4 -5.58 15.68 -7.88
C ASN A 4 -4.97 15.34 -6.51
N VAL A 5 -5.36 14.20 -5.95
CA VAL A 5 -4.89 13.77 -4.63
C VAL A 5 -4.17 12.43 -4.75
N ILE A 6 -3.04 12.30 -4.07
CA ILE A 6 -2.31 11.04 -3.93
C ILE A 6 -2.46 10.58 -2.49
N VAL A 7 -2.93 9.36 -2.29
CA VAL A 7 -3.02 8.71 -0.98
C VAL A 7 -1.92 7.67 -0.85
N ILE A 8 -1.05 7.87 0.14
CA ILE A 8 0.07 6.96 0.43
C ILE A 8 0.06 6.50 1.88
N GLY A 9 0.63 5.33 2.15
CA GLY A 9 1.02 4.92 3.50
C GLY A 9 2.37 5.54 3.88
N THR A 10 2.49 6.01 5.09
CA THR A 10 3.72 6.68 5.57
C THR A 10 4.57 5.83 6.50
N GLN A 11 4.06 4.67 6.91
CA GLN A 11 4.72 3.74 7.82
C GLN A 11 5.06 2.41 7.10
N TRP A 12 4.92 1.26 7.75
CA TRP A 12 5.15 -0.07 7.15
C TRP A 12 3.89 -0.70 6.55
N GLY A 13 2.98 0.09 5.96
CA GLY A 13 1.72 -0.39 5.42
C GLY A 13 0.65 -0.60 6.50
N ASP A 14 -0.53 -1.04 6.06
CA ASP A 14 -1.68 -1.33 6.94
C ASP A 14 -2.18 -0.12 7.78
N GLU A 15 -1.89 1.12 7.32
CA GLU A 15 -2.30 2.36 7.99
C GLU A 15 -3.82 2.64 7.88
N GLY A 16 -4.56 1.84 7.10
CA GLY A 16 -6.01 2.05 6.92
C GLY A 16 -6.36 2.91 5.70
N LYS A 17 -5.51 2.92 4.69
CA LYS A 17 -5.70 3.69 3.43
C LYS A 17 -7.03 3.44 2.75
N GLY A 18 -7.51 2.19 2.71
CA GLY A 18 -8.71 1.81 1.97
C GLY A 18 -9.92 2.66 2.34
N LYS A 19 -10.23 2.83 3.63
CA LYS A 19 -11.34 3.67 4.11
C LYS A 19 -11.26 5.11 3.59
N ILE A 20 -10.06 5.70 3.60
CA ILE A 20 -9.86 7.10 3.21
C ILE A 20 -9.95 7.26 1.70
N VAL A 21 -9.40 6.30 0.93
CA VAL A 21 -9.57 6.27 -0.53
C VAL A 21 -11.05 6.16 -0.89
N ASP A 22 -11.79 5.25 -0.25
CA ASP A 22 -13.23 5.09 -0.45
C ASP A 22 -13.98 6.40 -0.16
N TRP A 23 -13.70 7.05 0.97
CA TRP A 23 -14.32 8.30 1.34
C TRP A 23 -14.03 9.44 0.33
N LEU A 24 -12.76 9.56 -0.12
CA LEU A 24 -12.35 10.58 -1.11
C LEU A 24 -12.92 10.32 -2.51
N THR A 25 -13.31 9.08 -2.80
CA THR A 25 -13.77 8.67 -4.14
C THR A 25 -15.06 9.40 -4.55
N ASP A 26 -15.90 9.81 -3.61
CA ASP A 26 -17.12 10.60 -3.91
C ASP A 26 -16.82 11.95 -4.65
N SER A 27 -15.59 12.43 -4.53
CA SER A 27 -15.15 13.73 -5.08
C SER A 27 -14.44 13.62 -6.43
N VAL A 28 -14.26 12.41 -7.00
CA VAL A 28 -13.40 12.21 -8.18
C VAL A 28 -14.10 11.54 -9.36
N LYS A 29 -13.51 11.68 -10.54
CA LYS A 29 -13.94 10.99 -11.77
C LYS A 29 -13.15 9.70 -12.02
N ALA A 30 -11.96 9.58 -11.41
CA ALA A 30 -11.07 8.46 -11.63
C ALA A 30 -10.28 8.10 -10.37
N VAL A 31 -10.07 6.78 -10.18
CA VAL A 31 -9.13 6.24 -9.19
C VAL A 31 -8.11 5.37 -9.90
N VAL A 32 -6.82 5.56 -9.64
CA VAL A 32 -5.74 4.81 -10.29
C VAL A 32 -4.78 4.20 -9.28
N ARG A 33 -4.58 2.88 -9.39
CA ARG A 33 -3.48 2.15 -8.74
C ARG A 33 -2.23 2.30 -9.60
N PHE A 34 -1.14 2.72 -9.01
CA PHE A 34 0.09 3.05 -9.73
C PHE A 34 1.28 2.15 -9.41
N GLN A 35 1.21 1.31 -8.37
CA GLN A 35 2.30 0.40 -7.97
C GLN A 35 1.79 -0.80 -7.15
N GLY A 36 2.69 -1.77 -6.88
CA GLY A 36 2.38 -2.98 -6.14
C GLY A 36 1.73 -4.05 -7.03
N GLY A 37 0.96 -4.90 -6.44
CA GLY A 37 0.24 -6.00 -7.09
C GLY A 37 -0.83 -6.53 -6.16
N ASN A 38 -1.20 -7.82 -6.30
CA ASN A 38 -2.17 -8.49 -5.45
C ASN A 38 -1.64 -8.83 -4.03
N ASN A 39 -0.47 -8.32 -3.64
CA ASN A 39 0.02 -8.33 -2.26
C ASN A 39 -0.62 -7.25 -1.38
N ALA A 40 -1.30 -6.26 -1.95
CA ALA A 40 -2.11 -5.31 -1.19
C ALA A 40 -3.43 -5.95 -0.71
N GLY A 41 -4.03 -5.38 0.34
CA GLY A 41 -5.34 -5.75 0.84
C GLY A 41 -6.02 -4.51 1.41
N HIS A 42 -6.85 -3.83 0.60
CA HIS A 42 -7.61 -2.67 1.02
C HIS A 42 -8.98 -3.14 1.53
N THR A 43 -9.16 -3.12 2.83
CA THR A 43 -10.44 -3.45 3.46
C THR A 43 -11.33 -2.22 3.48
N LEU A 44 -12.52 -2.36 2.93
CA LEU A 44 -13.55 -1.33 2.84
C LEU A 44 -14.79 -1.81 3.59
N VAL A 45 -15.48 -0.91 4.25
CA VAL A 45 -16.78 -1.17 4.88
C VAL A 45 -17.77 -0.15 4.30
N VAL A 46 -18.60 -0.62 3.37
CA VAL A 46 -19.62 0.21 2.70
C VAL A 46 -20.99 -0.35 3.06
N GLY A 47 -21.83 0.46 3.70
CA GLY A 47 -23.16 0.03 4.13
C GLY A 47 -23.17 -1.20 5.05
N GLY A 48 -22.17 -1.34 5.91
CA GLY A 48 -21.99 -2.49 6.81
C GLY A 48 -21.41 -3.76 6.14
N LYS A 49 -21.24 -3.76 4.83
CA LYS A 49 -20.65 -4.88 4.08
C LYS A 49 -19.14 -4.70 3.94
N LYS A 50 -18.36 -5.68 4.40
CA LYS A 50 -16.92 -5.71 4.28
C LYS A 50 -16.50 -6.26 2.91
N THR A 51 -15.67 -5.51 2.17
CA THR A 51 -15.07 -5.92 0.90
C THR A 51 -13.55 -5.76 0.99
N ILE A 52 -12.78 -6.70 0.46
CA ILE A 52 -11.31 -6.64 0.44
C ILE A 52 -10.86 -6.60 -1.02
N LEU A 53 -10.27 -5.47 -1.43
CA LEU A 53 -9.70 -5.27 -2.75
C LEU A 53 -8.19 -5.50 -2.74
N ARG A 54 -7.65 -6.12 -3.78
CA ARG A 54 -6.24 -6.49 -3.90
C ARG A 54 -5.55 -5.78 -5.06
N LEU A 55 -6.11 -5.87 -6.26
CA LEU A 55 -5.61 -5.26 -7.49
C LEU A 55 -6.49 -4.11 -7.97
N ILE A 56 -7.80 -4.30 -7.90
CA ILE A 56 -8.77 -3.34 -8.43
C ILE A 56 -8.80 -2.11 -7.51
N PRO A 57 -8.76 -0.88 -8.09
CA PRO A 57 -8.84 0.35 -7.30
C PRO A 57 -10.14 0.43 -6.48
N SER A 58 -10.05 1.03 -5.29
CA SER A 58 -11.19 1.14 -4.35
C SER A 58 -12.39 1.89 -4.94
N GLY A 59 -12.16 2.78 -5.91
CA GLY A 59 -13.21 3.51 -6.62
C GLY A 59 -14.21 2.65 -7.38
N ILE A 60 -13.94 1.36 -7.58
CA ILE A 60 -14.84 0.44 -8.28
C ILE A 60 -16.18 0.25 -7.55
N LEU A 61 -16.22 0.49 -6.24
CA LEU A 61 -17.44 0.39 -5.44
C LEU A 61 -18.37 1.61 -5.58
N HIS A 62 -17.93 2.67 -6.30
CA HIS A 62 -18.69 3.89 -6.51
C HIS A 62 -19.15 4.00 -7.97
N ASP A 63 -20.46 4.14 -8.17
CA ASP A 63 -21.02 4.26 -9.51
C ASP A 63 -20.51 5.52 -10.24
N GLY A 64 -20.26 5.38 -11.54
CA GLY A 64 -19.78 6.47 -12.37
C GLY A 64 -18.30 6.85 -12.21
N VAL A 65 -17.57 6.20 -11.31
CA VAL A 65 -16.12 6.38 -11.15
C VAL A 65 -15.36 5.38 -12.02
N ARG A 66 -14.42 5.87 -12.83
CA ARG A 66 -13.54 5.04 -13.65
C ARG A 66 -12.33 4.58 -12.85
N CYS A 67 -11.95 3.33 -13.01
CA CYS A 67 -10.84 2.71 -12.30
C CYS A 67 -9.72 2.32 -13.26
N PHE A 68 -8.47 2.58 -12.85
CA PHE A 68 -7.31 2.34 -13.69
C PHE A 68 -6.23 1.57 -12.96
N ILE A 69 -5.63 0.61 -13.65
CA ILE A 69 -4.42 -0.08 -13.22
C ILE A 69 -3.28 0.43 -14.12
N GLY A 70 -2.39 1.22 -13.53
CA GLY A 70 -1.25 1.83 -14.23
C GLY A 70 -0.09 0.87 -14.45
N SER A 71 0.81 1.24 -15.36
CA SER A 71 2.00 0.46 -15.78
C SER A 71 2.98 0.09 -14.66
N GLY A 72 2.86 0.75 -13.51
CA GLY A 72 3.66 0.45 -12.32
C GLY A 72 3.20 -0.79 -11.56
N VAL A 73 1.98 -1.28 -11.81
CA VAL A 73 1.41 -2.45 -11.13
C VAL A 73 1.82 -3.74 -11.84
N VAL A 74 2.20 -4.76 -11.06
CA VAL A 74 2.37 -6.14 -11.58
C VAL A 74 1.06 -6.90 -11.40
N VAL A 75 0.50 -7.42 -12.47
CA VAL A 75 -0.86 -7.97 -12.52
C VAL A 75 -0.83 -9.50 -12.60
N SER A 76 -1.44 -10.16 -11.62
CA SER A 76 -1.75 -11.59 -11.73
C SER A 76 -3.10 -11.74 -12.43
N PRO A 77 -3.19 -12.32 -13.65
CA PRO A 77 -4.46 -12.50 -14.34
C PRO A 77 -5.44 -13.33 -13.52
N GLN A 78 -4.97 -14.39 -12.90
CA GLN A 78 -5.77 -15.24 -12.00
C GLN A 78 -6.40 -14.41 -10.88
N ALA A 79 -5.59 -13.69 -10.09
CA ALA A 79 -6.07 -12.91 -8.96
C ALA A 79 -7.03 -11.77 -9.40
N LEU A 80 -6.77 -11.17 -10.57
CA LEU A 80 -7.63 -10.13 -11.13
C LEU A 80 -9.03 -10.66 -11.43
N PHE A 81 -9.12 -11.80 -12.11
CA PHE A 81 -10.43 -12.36 -12.48
C PHE A 81 -11.15 -13.01 -11.31
N GLU A 82 -10.44 -13.57 -10.33
CA GLU A 82 -11.06 -13.97 -9.06
C GLU A 82 -11.72 -12.76 -8.37
N GLU A 83 -11.02 -11.63 -8.29
CA GLU A 83 -11.53 -10.39 -7.69
C GLU A 83 -12.70 -9.80 -8.49
N ILE A 84 -12.66 -9.81 -9.82
CA ILE A 84 -13.78 -9.41 -10.69
C ILE A 84 -15.02 -10.26 -10.42
N GLU A 85 -14.88 -11.58 -10.33
CA GLU A 85 -16.02 -12.48 -10.09
C GLU A 85 -16.60 -12.28 -8.68
N GLU A 86 -15.75 -12.05 -7.66
CA GLU A 86 -16.21 -11.69 -6.30
C GLU A 86 -17.06 -10.40 -6.32
N LEU A 87 -16.60 -9.37 -7.03
CA LEU A 87 -17.30 -8.09 -7.16
C LEU A 87 -18.59 -8.20 -7.97
N LYS A 88 -18.60 -8.96 -9.05
CA LYS A 88 -19.81 -9.23 -9.85
C LYS A 88 -20.90 -9.93 -9.03
N LYS A 89 -20.53 -10.92 -8.21
CA LYS A 89 -21.48 -11.58 -7.28
C LYS A 89 -22.04 -10.60 -6.25
N ALA A 90 -21.32 -9.53 -5.95
CA ALA A 90 -21.77 -8.45 -5.09
C ALA A 90 -22.61 -7.38 -5.82
N GLY A 91 -22.85 -7.55 -7.13
CA GLY A 91 -23.62 -6.61 -7.95
C GLY A 91 -22.83 -5.42 -8.51
N VAL A 92 -21.49 -5.46 -8.44
CA VAL A 92 -20.62 -4.37 -8.91
C VAL A 92 -20.29 -4.59 -10.39
N ASP A 93 -20.57 -3.59 -11.24
CA ASP A 93 -20.12 -3.57 -12.62
C ASP A 93 -18.64 -3.13 -12.68
N VAL A 94 -17.77 -4.10 -12.93
CA VAL A 94 -16.32 -3.89 -12.99
C VAL A 94 -15.84 -3.65 -14.42
N GLU A 95 -16.29 -4.46 -15.36
CA GLU A 95 -15.72 -4.53 -16.71
C GLU A 95 -15.94 -3.26 -17.53
N SER A 96 -17.07 -2.56 -17.34
CA SER A 96 -17.34 -1.30 -18.05
C SER A 96 -16.50 -0.13 -17.52
N ARG A 97 -15.93 -0.25 -16.31
CA ARG A 97 -15.28 0.86 -15.59
C ARG A 97 -13.80 0.65 -15.31
N LEU A 98 -13.28 -0.58 -15.46
CA LEU A 98 -11.88 -0.89 -15.23
C LEU A 98 -11.08 -0.81 -16.53
N THR A 99 -9.95 -0.10 -16.50
CA THR A 99 -8.98 -0.05 -17.60
C THR A 99 -7.58 -0.40 -17.07
N ILE A 100 -6.86 -1.27 -17.78
CA ILE A 100 -5.53 -1.75 -17.44
C ILE A 100 -4.54 -1.24 -18.49
N ALA A 101 -3.43 -0.68 -18.07
CA ALA A 101 -2.40 -0.24 -18.99
C ALA A 101 -1.80 -1.43 -19.77
N PRO A 102 -1.62 -1.32 -21.09
CA PRO A 102 -1.09 -2.41 -21.93
C PRO A 102 0.30 -2.86 -21.53
N THR A 103 1.05 -1.99 -20.86
CA THR A 103 2.43 -2.21 -20.42
C THR A 103 2.57 -2.79 -19.02
N CYS A 104 1.45 -3.12 -18.33
CA CYS A 104 1.49 -3.81 -17.05
C CYS A 104 2.22 -5.17 -17.18
N PRO A 105 3.27 -5.44 -16.38
CA PRO A 105 3.87 -6.76 -16.30
C PRO A 105 2.91 -7.77 -15.70
N LEU A 106 2.92 -8.99 -16.20
CA LEU A 106 2.09 -10.08 -15.68
C LEU A 106 2.89 -10.93 -14.68
N ILE A 107 2.21 -11.35 -13.62
CA ILE A 107 2.73 -12.34 -12.67
C ILE A 107 2.34 -13.73 -13.18
N LEU A 108 3.33 -14.60 -13.33
CA LEU A 108 3.20 -15.90 -13.95
C LEU A 108 3.57 -17.03 -13.00
N PRO A 109 3.22 -18.29 -13.29
CA PRO A 109 3.51 -19.42 -12.42
C PRO A 109 4.94 -19.55 -11.95
N TYR A 110 5.91 -19.30 -12.84
CA TYR A 110 7.33 -19.35 -12.48
C TYR A 110 7.76 -18.24 -11.51
N HIS A 111 7.10 -17.07 -11.51
CA HIS A 111 7.35 -16.03 -10.52
C HIS A 111 6.95 -16.49 -9.12
N LYS A 112 5.78 -17.11 -8.99
CA LYS A 112 5.29 -17.66 -7.72
C LYS A 112 6.21 -18.79 -7.23
N ALA A 113 6.58 -19.71 -8.14
CA ALA A 113 7.49 -20.82 -7.82
C ALA A 113 8.85 -20.31 -7.30
N LEU A 114 9.45 -19.31 -7.95
CA LEU A 114 10.72 -18.74 -7.52
C LEU A 114 10.61 -17.97 -6.20
N ASP A 115 9.54 -17.20 -5.98
CA ASP A 115 9.28 -16.49 -4.72
C ASP A 115 9.24 -17.46 -3.53
N HIS A 116 8.49 -18.55 -3.66
CA HIS A 116 8.44 -19.61 -2.65
C HIS A 116 9.79 -20.30 -2.44
N ALA A 117 10.50 -20.63 -3.52
CA ALA A 117 11.80 -21.29 -3.43
C ALA A 117 12.84 -20.42 -2.73
N ARG A 118 12.91 -19.14 -3.07
CA ARG A 118 13.80 -18.16 -2.45
C ARG A 118 13.52 -17.97 -0.96
N GLU A 119 12.26 -17.84 -0.56
CA GLU A 119 11.88 -17.73 0.85
C GLU A 119 12.19 -19.02 1.63
N ALA A 120 11.91 -20.18 1.07
CA ALA A 120 12.23 -21.46 1.70
C ALA A 120 13.74 -21.63 1.93
N ALA A 121 14.56 -21.24 0.96
CA ALA A 121 16.02 -21.36 1.05
C ALA A 121 16.66 -20.42 2.10
N LYS A 122 16.00 -19.32 2.47
CA LYS A 122 16.50 -18.37 3.47
C LYS A 122 16.32 -18.82 4.92
N GLY A 123 15.51 -19.85 5.20
CA GLY A 123 15.27 -20.34 6.56
C GLY A 123 14.82 -19.22 7.51
N ASP A 124 15.58 -18.98 8.60
CA ASP A 124 15.26 -17.93 9.58
C ASP A 124 15.52 -16.51 9.08
N LYS A 125 16.26 -16.35 7.97
CA LYS A 125 16.54 -15.05 7.33
C LYS A 125 15.49 -14.64 6.30
N LYS A 126 14.28 -15.19 6.38
CA LYS A 126 13.17 -14.84 5.48
C LYS A 126 12.86 -13.34 5.51
N ILE A 127 12.55 -12.78 4.35
CA ILE A 127 12.00 -11.43 4.24
C ILE A 127 10.56 -11.41 4.76
N GLY A 128 9.85 -12.53 4.60
CA GLY A 128 8.44 -12.66 4.94
C GLY A 128 7.55 -12.19 3.79
N THR A 129 7.90 -12.54 2.55
CA THR A 129 7.09 -12.21 1.36
C THR A 129 5.69 -12.82 1.44
N THR A 130 4.81 -12.38 0.56
CA THR A 130 3.45 -12.95 0.45
C THR A 130 3.40 -14.23 -0.38
N GLY A 131 4.53 -14.65 -0.99
CA GLY A 131 4.60 -15.82 -1.89
C GLY A 131 3.84 -15.66 -3.21
N ARG A 132 3.52 -14.42 -3.60
CA ARG A 132 2.66 -14.12 -4.76
C ARG A 132 3.45 -13.80 -6.04
N GLY A 133 4.76 -13.92 -6.01
CA GLY A 133 5.62 -13.66 -7.17
C GLY A 133 5.83 -12.19 -7.49
N ILE A 134 5.53 -11.28 -6.56
CA ILE A 134 5.66 -9.83 -6.76
C ILE A 134 7.11 -9.45 -7.06
N GLY A 135 8.05 -9.88 -6.22
CA GLY A 135 9.47 -9.59 -6.38
C GLY A 135 10.03 -10.07 -7.72
N PRO A 136 9.91 -11.35 -8.07
CA PRO A 136 10.34 -11.86 -9.35
C PRO A 136 9.69 -11.17 -10.57
N ALA A 137 8.43 -10.74 -10.48
CA ALA A 137 7.79 -10.00 -11.57
C ALA A 137 8.37 -8.58 -11.75
N TYR A 138 8.71 -7.87 -10.66
CA TYR A 138 9.45 -6.61 -10.73
C TYR A 138 10.89 -6.79 -11.22
N GLU A 139 11.56 -7.88 -10.83
CA GLU A 139 12.88 -8.26 -11.35
C GLU A 139 12.85 -8.40 -12.88
N ASP A 140 11.85 -9.09 -13.42
CA ASP A 140 11.66 -9.22 -14.86
C ASP A 140 11.38 -7.90 -15.56
N LYS A 141 10.61 -7.02 -14.92
CA LYS A 141 10.32 -5.67 -15.43
C LYS A 141 11.63 -4.88 -15.63
N VAL A 142 12.49 -4.85 -14.62
CA VAL A 142 13.76 -4.09 -14.67
C VAL A 142 14.76 -4.76 -15.60
N ALA A 143 14.77 -6.10 -15.65
CA ALA A 143 15.60 -6.90 -16.59
C ALA A 143 15.09 -6.83 -18.04
N ARG A 144 13.97 -6.20 -18.30
CA ARG A 144 13.35 -6.01 -19.63
C ARG A 144 12.94 -7.31 -20.33
N ARG A 145 12.59 -8.35 -19.56
CA ARG A 145 12.11 -9.66 -20.03
C ARG A 145 10.68 -9.98 -19.62
N SER A 146 9.98 -9.05 -18.93
CA SER A 146 8.59 -9.30 -18.50
C SER A 146 7.66 -9.52 -19.70
N ILE A 147 6.72 -10.43 -19.50
CA ILE A 147 5.53 -10.56 -20.33
C ILE A 147 4.54 -9.51 -19.86
N ARG A 148 4.09 -8.65 -20.77
CA ARG A 148 3.16 -7.55 -20.51
C ARG A 148 1.75 -7.90 -20.96
N ALA A 149 0.75 -7.20 -20.47
CA ALA A 149 -0.63 -7.44 -20.83
C ALA A 149 -0.88 -7.40 -22.35
N ILE A 150 -0.22 -6.49 -23.08
CA ILE A 150 -0.31 -6.39 -24.54
C ILE A 150 0.30 -7.59 -25.29
N ASP A 151 1.28 -8.29 -24.70
CA ASP A 151 1.94 -9.44 -25.35
C ASP A 151 0.98 -10.63 -25.54
N LEU A 152 -0.13 -10.68 -24.76
CA LEU A 152 -1.16 -11.70 -24.88
C LEU A 152 -1.83 -11.73 -26.27
N PHE A 153 -1.74 -10.65 -27.04
CA PHE A 153 -2.38 -10.50 -28.35
C PHE A 153 -1.43 -10.80 -29.51
N ASN A 154 -0.17 -11.15 -29.23
CA ASN A 154 0.80 -11.61 -30.21
C ASN A 154 1.33 -13.00 -29.82
N LEU A 155 0.61 -14.03 -30.22
CA LEU A 155 0.88 -15.40 -29.78
C LEU A 155 2.30 -15.92 -30.12
N PRO A 156 2.87 -15.66 -31.33
CA PRO A 156 4.24 -16.05 -31.62
C PRO A 156 5.26 -15.42 -30.66
N LEU A 157 5.15 -14.09 -30.42
CA LEU A 157 6.01 -13.38 -29.49
C LEU A 157 5.81 -13.85 -28.04
N LEU A 158 4.56 -14.12 -27.63
CA LEU A 158 4.26 -14.65 -26.32
C LEU A 158 4.95 -16.00 -26.06
N GLN A 159 4.87 -16.92 -27.02
CA GLN A 159 5.53 -18.23 -26.92
C GLN A 159 7.04 -18.11 -26.82
N GLU A 160 7.66 -17.23 -27.63
CA GLU A 160 9.10 -16.96 -27.58
C GLU A 160 9.52 -16.45 -26.19
N LYS A 161 8.81 -15.45 -25.66
CA LYS A 161 9.08 -14.88 -24.34
C LYS A 161 8.91 -15.89 -23.20
N ILE A 162 7.88 -16.73 -23.25
CA ILE A 162 7.68 -17.79 -22.25
C ILE A 162 8.86 -18.75 -22.26
N LYS A 163 9.28 -19.24 -23.42
CA LYS A 163 10.41 -20.17 -23.55
C LYS A 163 11.69 -19.56 -22.98
N ALA A 164 12.04 -18.34 -23.42
CA ALA A 164 13.23 -17.64 -22.94
C ALA A 164 13.26 -17.43 -21.44
N ASN A 165 12.10 -17.09 -20.83
CA ASN A 165 12.00 -16.92 -19.39
C ASN A 165 12.12 -18.26 -18.65
N LEU A 166 11.46 -19.32 -19.14
CA LEU A 166 11.51 -20.64 -18.52
C LEU A 166 12.93 -21.24 -18.52
N GLU A 167 13.76 -20.98 -19.55
CA GLU A 167 15.18 -21.36 -19.56
C GLU A 167 15.90 -20.77 -18.33
N ILE A 168 15.67 -19.49 -18.01
CA ILE A 168 16.31 -18.81 -16.89
C ILE A 168 15.74 -19.31 -15.54
N TYR A 169 14.41 -19.38 -15.44
CA TYR A 169 13.73 -19.72 -14.17
C TYR A 169 13.92 -21.17 -13.80
N ASN A 170 13.85 -22.10 -14.77
CA ASN A 170 14.00 -23.53 -14.50
C ASN A 170 15.44 -23.89 -14.10
N VAL A 171 16.46 -23.22 -14.64
CA VAL A 171 17.83 -23.34 -14.14
C VAL A 171 17.92 -22.97 -12.66
N GLN A 172 17.32 -21.85 -12.25
CA GLN A 172 17.32 -21.44 -10.86
C GLN A 172 16.52 -22.43 -9.98
N LEU A 173 15.32 -22.80 -10.39
CA LEU A 173 14.46 -23.71 -9.63
C LEU A 173 15.14 -25.08 -9.41
N GLN A 174 15.69 -25.68 -10.46
CA GLN A 174 16.27 -27.02 -10.40
C GLN A 174 17.65 -27.00 -9.71
N HIS A 175 18.56 -26.15 -10.17
CA HIS A 175 19.97 -26.24 -9.76
C HIS A 175 20.30 -25.44 -8.50
N LEU A 176 19.58 -24.35 -8.19
CA LEU A 176 19.82 -23.58 -6.97
C LEU A 176 18.90 -23.99 -5.82
N TYR A 177 17.68 -24.38 -6.14
CA TYR A 177 16.66 -24.60 -5.10
C TYR A 177 16.14 -26.04 -5.04
N GLY A 178 16.57 -26.94 -5.93
CA GLY A 178 16.12 -28.35 -5.95
C GLY A 178 14.61 -28.51 -6.16
N GLN A 179 13.99 -27.54 -6.85
CA GLN A 179 12.54 -27.55 -7.13
C GLN A 179 12.25 -28.13 -8.51
N GLN A 180 11.01 -28.54 -8.74
CA GLN A 180 10.57 -28.98 -10.06
C GLN A 180 10.54 -27.79 -11.03
N PRO A 181 10.87 -28.04 -12.33
CA PRO A 181 10.73 -27.01 -13.36
C PRO A 181 9.26 -26.67 -13.57
N VAL A 182 9.02 -25.46 -14.08
CA VAL A 182 7.69 -25.05 -14.56
C VAL A 182 7.58 -25.37 -16.03
N GLU A 183 6.55 -26.09 -16.42
CA GLU A 183 6.33 -26.54 -17.80
C GLU A 183 5.76 -25.40 -18.66
N PHE A 184 6.19 -25.35 -19.93
CA PHE A 184 5.73 -24.35 -20.89
C PHE A 184 4.22 -24.33 -21.05
N ASP A 185 3.60 -25.50 -21.19
CA ASP A 185 2.16 -25.61 -21.42
C ASP A 185 1.35 -25.09 -20.23
N VAL A 186 1.83 -25.25 -19.01
CA VAL A 186 1.18 -24.69 -17.80
C VAL A 186 1.08 -23.18 -17.90
N VAL A 187 2.18 -22.51 -18.27
CA VAL A 187 2.21 -21.05 -18.38
C VAL A 187 1.42 -20.56 -19.59
N TYR A 188 1.59 -21.22 -20.72
CA TYR A 188 0.95 -20.80 -21.97
C TYR A 188 -0.58 -20.96 -21.91
N GLN A 189 -1.08 -22.11 -21.45
CA GLN A 189 -2.51 -22.35 -21.34
C GLN A 189 -3.18 -21.43 -20.30
N GLU A 190 -2.52 -21.18 -19.17
CA GLU A 190 -3.01 -20.19 -18.20
C GLU A 190 -3.20 -18.82 -18.86
N LEU A 191 -2.19 -18.32 -19.58
CA LEU A 191 -2.25 -17.00 -20.22
C LEU A 191 -3.32 -16.92 -21.32
N ILE A 192 -3.42 -17.94 -22.17
CA ILE A 192 -4.44 -17.97 -23.24
C ILE A 192 -5.85 -18.01 -22.66
N SER A 193 -6.07 -18.70 -21.55
CA SER A 193 -7.38 -18.74 -20.88
C SER A 193 -7.89 -17.35 -20.43
N TYR A 194 -6.96 -16.43 -20.18
CA TYR A 194 -7.30 -15.05 -19.77
C TYR A 194 -7.26 -14.03 -20.91
N ALA A 195 -6.62 -14.34 -22.04
CA ALA A 195 -6.36 -13.37 -23.11
C ALA A 195 -7.63 -12.67 -23.63
N GLU A 196 -8.68 -13.41 -23.97
CA GLU A 196 -9.92 -12.82 -24.46
C GLU A 196 -10.68 -12.04 -23.37
N ARG A 197 -10.55 -12.43 -22.11
CA ARG A 197 -11.20 -11.74 -20.99
C ARG A 197 -10.49 -10.44 -20.63
N ILE A 198 -9.16 -10.37 -20.73
CA ILE A 198 -8.40 -9.17 -20.39
C ILE A 198 -8.43 -8.11 -21.52
N LYS A 199 -8.62 -8.55 -22.77
CA LYS A 199 -8.60 -7.70 -23.97
C LYS A 199 -9.51 -6.47 -23.89
N PRO A 200 -10.78 -6.57 -23.49
CA PRO A 200 -11.67 -5.41 -23.38
C PRO A 200 -11.26 -4.46 -22.24
N LEU A 201 -10.44 -4.90 -21.29
CA LEU A 201 -9.96 -4.09 -20.19
C LEU A 201 -8.70 -3.30 -20.53
N ILE A 202 -8.00 -3.63 -21.64
CA ILE A 202 -6.76 -2.96 -22.01
C ILE A 202 -7.06 -1.62 -22.70
N GLY A 203 -6.39 -0.56 -22.22
CA GLY A 203 -6.56 0.77 -22.77
C GLY A 203 -5.44 1.74 -22.42
N ASP A 204 -5.38 2.86 -23.11
CA ASP A 204 -4.41 3.92 -22.88
C ASP A 204 -4.75 4.69 -21.59
N VAL A 205 -4.25 4.18 -20.46
CA VAL A 205 -4.43 4.77 -19.13
C VAL A 205 -3.85 6.17 -19.07
N SER A 206 -2.63 6.38 -19.57
CA SER A 206 -1.94 7.67 -19.51
C SER A 206 -2.73 8.77 -20.22
N ASN A 207 -3.10 8.55 -21.49
CA ASN A 207 -3.88 9.52 -22.25
C ASN A 207 -5.27 9.73 -21.63
N THR A 208 -5.92 8.68 -21.15
CA THR A 208 -7.24 8.81 -20.54
C THR A 208 -7.19 9.67 -19.27
N LEU A 209 -6.22 9.47 -18.39
CA LEU A 209 -6.04 10.28 -17.19
C LEU A 209 -5.72 11.73 -17.54
N TYR A 210 -4.90 11.97 -18.57
CA TYR A 210 -4.62 13.31 -19.08
C TYR A 210 -5.89 14.02 -19.58
N GLN A 211 -6.75 13.34 -20.33
CA GLN A 211 -8.01 13.92 -20.81
C GLN A 211 -9.00 14.22 -19.68
N ILE A 212 -9.09 13.33 -18.66
CA ILE A 212 -9.91 13.58 -17.47
C ILE A 212 -9.41 14.84 -16.75
N HIS A 213 -8.11 14.96 -16.50
CA HIS A 213 -7.53 16.13 -15.86
C HIS A 213 -7.76 17.41 -16.67
N LYS A 214 -7.52 17.37 -18.00
CA LYS A 214 -7.69 18.52 -18.89
C LYS A 214 -9.14 19.01 -18.97
N SER A 215 -10.11 18.11 -18.82
CA SER A 215 -11.52 18.45 -18.76
C SER A 215 -12.00 18.95 -17.38
N GLY A 216 -11.09 19.12 -16.42
CA GLY A 216 -11.40 19.55 -15.06
C GLY A 216 -11.85 18.43 -14.13
N GLY A 217 -11.72 17.16 -14.54
CA GLY A 217 -11.99 16.00 -13.68
C GLY A 217 -10.89 15.79 -12.66
N LYS A 218 -11.27 15.52 -11.41
CA LYS A 218 -10.35 15.19 -10.31
C LYS A 218 -9.96 13.72 -10.39
N ILE A 219 -8.70 13.41 -10.06
CA ILE A 219 -8.13 12.06 -10.06
C ILE A 219 -7.59 11.75 -8.66
N LEU A 220 -7.87 10.53 -8.18
CA LEU A 220 -7.32 9.99 -6.94
C LEU A 220 -6.27 8.91 -7.28
N PHE A 221 -5.03 9.13 -6.84
CA PHE A 221 -3.95 8.14 -6.97
C PHE A 221 -3.88 7.31 -5.70
N GLU A 222 -4.18 6.03 -5.83
CA GLU A 222 -4.26 5.08 -4.72
C GLU A 222 -2.96 4.30 -4.60
N GLY A 223 -2.17 4.60 -3.55
CA GLY A 223 -0.97 3.87 -3.20
C GLY A 223 -1.26 2.57 -2.45
N ALA A 224 -0.31 1.65 -2.50
CA ALA A 224 -0.31 0.42 -1.74
C ALA A 224 0.94 0.34 -0.85
N GLN A 225 0.95 -0.53 0.15
CA GLN A 225 2.00 -0.65 1.15
C GLN A 225 2.22 0.67 1.91
N GLY A 226 3.46 1.01 2.25
CA GLY A 226 3.84 2.24 2.94
C GLY A 226 5.29 2.63 2.63
N THR A 227 5.65 3.87 2.90
CA THR A 227 6.96 4.44 2.57
C THR A 227 8.13 3.65 3.16
N LEU A 228 7.99 3.13 4.38
CA LEU A 228 9.05 2.35 5.02
C LEU A 228 9.18 0.91 4.48
N LEU A 229 8.31 0.53 3.53
CA LEU A 229 8.40 -0.67 2.70
C LEU A 229 8.85 -0.37 1.26
N ASP A 230 9.16 0.87 0.91
CA ASP A 230 9.67 1.25 -0.41
C ASP A 230 11.01 0.56 -0.70
N ILE A 231 11.21 0.13 -1.95
CA ILE A 231 12.41 -0.61 -2.35
C ILE A 231 13.69 0.21 -2.18
N ASP A 232 13.64 1.52 -2.34
CA ASP A 232 14.80 2.42 -2.26
C ASP A 232 14.93 3.08 -0.88
N TYR A 233 13.81 3.51 -0.29
CA TYR A 233 13.77 4.35 0.91
C TYR A 233 13.30 3.64 2.18
N GLY A 234 12.85 2.39 2.05
CA GLY A 234 12.40 1.58 3.19
C GLY A 234 13.53 0.90 3.94
N THR A 235 13.15 0.06 4.89
CA THR A 235 14.09 -0.72 5.72
C THR A 235 14.62 -1.94 4.96
N TYR A 236 15.34 -1.70 3.87
CA TYR A 236 15.93 -2.73 3.01
C TYR A 236 16.85 -3.68 3.81
N PRO A 237 16.79 -5.02 3.62
CA PRO A 237 16.05 -5.75 2.57
C PRO A 237 14.60 -6.11 2.93
N PHE A 238 14.09 -5.72 4.09
CA PHE A 238 12.75 -6.05 4.57
C PHE A 238 11.70 -5.07 4.02
N VAL A 239 11.55 -5.06 2.71
CA VAL A 239 10.72 -4.13 1.92
C VAL A 239 9.94 -4.89 0.86
N THR A 240 8.98 -4.20 0.21
CA THR A 240 8.38 -4.68 -1.05
C THR A 240 9.29 -4.35 -2.24
N SER A 241 9.00 -4.91 -3.40
CA SER A 241 9.82 -4.71 -4.61
C SER A 241 9.35 -3.54 -5.48
N SER A 242 8.45 -2.71 -4.97
CA SER A 242 7.96 -1.52 -5.68
C SER A 242 8.32 -0.23 -4.95
N ASN A 243 8.33 0.88 -5.68
CA ASN A 243 8.38 2.20 -5.08
C ASN A 243 7.00 2.57 -4.54
N CYS A 244 6.92 2.83 -3.23
CA CYS A 244 5.70 3.16 -2.49
C CYS A 244 5.55 4.67 -2.24
N VAL A 245 6.54 5.47 -2.66
CA VAL A 245 6.57 6.92 -2.48
C VAL A 245 5.63 7.63 -3.46
N ALA A 246 5.20 8.84 -3.14
CA ALA A 246 4.26 9.62 -3.94
C ALA A 246 4.76 9.87 -5.37
N GLY A 247 6.07 10.10 -5.55
CA GLY A 247 6.68 10.28 -6.87
C GLY A 247 6.48 9.09 -7.83
N ALA A 248 6.30 7.89 -7.30
CA ALA A 248 6.01 6.70 -8.10
C ALA A 248 4.66 6.77 -8.84
N ALA A 249 3.73 7.62 -8.40
CA ALA A 249 2.45 7.82 -9.06
C ALA A 249 2.62 8.38 -10.49
N SER A 250 3.58 9.29 -10.68
CA SER A 250 3.88 9.84 -12.00
C SER A 250 4.31 8.74 -12.98
N ALA A 251 5.36 8.00 -12.65
CA ALA A 251 5.87 6.94 -13.52
C ALA A 251 4.91 5.75 -13.65
N GLY A 252 4.26 5.38 -12.54
CA GLY A 252 3.39 4.20 -12.47
C GLY A 252 2.05 4.38 -13.17
N ALA A 253 1.48 5.58 -13.17
CA ALA A 253 0.25 5.90 -13.89
C ALA A 253 0.49 6.53 -15.28
N GLY A 254 1.73 6.96 -15.56
CA GLY A 254 2.08 7.62 -16.82
C GLY A 254 1.54 9.05 -16.91
N VAL A 255 1.60 9.80 -15.81
CA VAL A 255 1.15 11.20 -15.74
C VAL A 255 2.31 12.13 -15.43
N ALA A 256 2.18 13.40 -15.83
CA ALA A 256 3.19 14.40 -15.52
C ALA A 256 3.26 14.67 -13.99
N PRO A 257 4.46 14.92 -13.42
CA PRO A 257 4.60 15.24 -11.99
C PRO A 257 3.74 16.44 -11.55
N GLN A 258 3.52 17.40 -12.42
CA GLN A 258 2.68 18.59 -12.18
C GLN A 258 1.19 18.29 -12.00
N MET A 259 0.77 17.05 -12.29
CA MET A 259 -0.59 16.57 -12.01
C MET A 259 -0.76 16.01 -10.59
N LEU A 260 0.30 15.98 -9.80
CA LEU A 260 0.32 15.48 -8.44
C LEU A 260 0.20 16.67 -7.47
N ASP A 261 -1.02 17.16 -7.22
CA ASP A 261 -1.25 18.44 -6.57
C ASP A 261 -1.22 18.38 -5.04
N TYR A 262 -1.76 17.31 -4.44
CA TYR A 262 -1.86 17.14 -3.00
C TYR A 262 -1.46 15.72 -2.58
N VAL A 263 -0.56 15.60 -1.64
CA VAL A 263 -0.14 14.31 -1.08
C VAL A 263 -0.74 14.13 0.31
N LEU A 264 -1.68 13.20 0.44
CA LEU A 264 -2.27 12.82 1.71
C LEU A 264 -1.51 11.61 2.27
N GLY A 265 -0.79 11.82 3.36
CA GLY A 265 -0.09 10.78 4.10
C GLY A 265 -1.02 10.10 5.12
N ILE A 266 -1.25 8.80 4.96
CA ILE A 266 -2.02 8.04 5.95
C ILE A 266 -1.07 7.54 7.03
N VAL A 267 -1.38 7.88 8.25
CA VAL A 267 -0.58 7.65 9.45
C VAL A 267 -1.44 6.96 10.51
N LYS A 268 -1.01 5.85 11.04
CA LYS A 268 -1.67 5.24 12.20
C LYS A 268 -1.25 5.96 13.48
N ALA A 269 -2.16 6.18 14.42
CA ALA A 269 -1.89 6.84 15.71
C ALA A 269 -0.86 6.10 16.60
N TYR A 270 -0.48 4.91 16.22
CA TYR A 270 0.63 4.10 16.74
C TYR A 270 1.34 3.44 15.54
N THR A 271 2.31 2.57 15.77
CA THR A 271 3.05 1.95 14.66
C THR A 271 2.78 0.46 14.60
N THR A 272 2.64 -0.08 13.39
CA THR A 272 2.55 -1.52 13.17
C THR A 272 3.44 -1.98 12.03
N ARG A 273 3.93 -3.22 12.11
CA ARG A 273 4.73 -3.85 11.08
C ARG A 273 4.37 -5.32 10.92
N VAL A 274 4.30 -5.80 9.68
CA VAL A 274 4.18 -7.24 9.35
C VAL A 274 5.53 -7.74 8.88
N GLY A 275 5.87 -8.98 9.28
CA GLY A 275 7.11 -9.66 8.85
C GLY A 275 8.36 -9.23 9.61
N SER A 276 9.50 -9.60 9.04
CA SER A 276 10.81 -9.40 9.65
C SER A 276 11.32 -7.96 9.48
N GLY A 277 12.45 -7.67 10.08
CA GLY A 277 13.15 -6.40 10.00
C GLY A 277 13.03 -5.53 11.26
N PRO A 278 13.83 -4.46 11.34
CA PRO A 278 13.92 -3.63 12.53
C PRO A 278 12.63 -2.83 12.76
N PHE A 279 12.31 -2.65 14.04
CA PHE A 279 11.15 -1.88 14.49
C PHE A 279 11.50 -1.22 15.84
N PRO A 280 12.11 -0.02 15.82
CA PRO A 280 12.67 0.59 17.02
C PRO A 280 11.68 0.79 18.16
N THR A 281 10.43 1.10 17.85
CA THR A 281 9.38 1.37 18.87
C THR A 281 8.51 0.17 19.21
N GLU A 282 8.90 -1.05 18.80
CA GLU A 282 8.14 -2.28 19.06
C GLU A 282 7.93 -2.54 20.55
N LEU A 283 6.74 -3.00 20.91
CA LEU A 283 6.33 -3.32 22.28
C LEU A 283 6.11 -4.81 22.44
N PHE A 284 6.75 -5.37 23.49
CA PHE A 284 6.65 -6.78 23.86
C PHE A 284 5.84 -6.99 25.16
N ASP A 285 5.32 -5.91 25.72
CA ASP A 285 4.57 -5.86 26.98
C ASP A 285 3.05 -5.96 26.77
N ASP A 286 2.29 -5.77 27.84
CA ASP A 286 0.82 -5.80 27.81
C ASP A 286 0.23 -4.65 27.00
N THR A 287 0.95 -3.53 26.88
CA THR A 287 0.53 -2.42 26.00
C THR A 287 0.56 -2.85 24.53
N GLY A 288 1.62 -3.53 24.10
CA GLY A 288 1.71 -4.07 22.74
C GLY A 288 0.59 -5.05 22.42
N LYS A 289 0.24 -5.93 23.38
CA LYS A 289 -0.90 -6.85 23.25
C LYS A 289 -2.24 -6.10 23.15
N LEU A 290 -2.45 -5.09 24.01
CA LEU A 290 -3.63 -4.27 24.00
C LEU A 290 -3.85 -3.56 22.66
N LEU A 291 -2.78 -2.97 22.09
CA LEU A 291 -2.84 -2.34 20.77
C LEU A 291 -3.19 -3.35 19.67
N ALA A 292 -2.62 -4.56 19.72
CA ALA A 292 -2.89 -5.62 18.77
C ALA A 292 -4.35 -6.10 18.82
N GLU A 293 -4.88 -6.32 20.01
CA GLU A 293 -6.25 -6.80 20.22
C GLU A 293 -7.29 -5.74 19.83
N ARG A 294 -7.16 -4.51 20.35
CA ARG A 294 -8.11 -3.42 20.06
C ARG A 294 -8.03 -2.96 18.61
N GLY A 295 -6.81 -2.86 18.12
CA GLY A 295 -6.56 -2.50 16.73
C GLY A 295 -6.98 -3.61 15.76
N ASN A 296 -7.30 -4.82 16.22
CA ASN A 296 -7.52 -6.00 15.38
C ASN A 296 -6.37 -6.13 14.37
N GLU A 297 -5.12 -6.14 14.90
CA GLU A 297 -3.92 -6.02 14.11
C GLU A 297 -3.50 -7.37 13.49
N PHE A 298 -4.29 -7.79 12.51
CA PHE A 298 -4.04 -8.96 11.67
C PHE A 298 -4.09 -8.56 10.19
N GLY A 299 -3.22 -9.16 9.38
CA GLY A 299 -3.19 -8.91 7.95
C GLY A 299 -4.49 -9.34 7.27
N SER A 300 -5.16 -8.42 6.58
CA SER A 300 -6.47 -8.66 5.94
C SER A 300 -6.45 -9.77 4.87
N VAL A 301 -5.28 -10.03 4.28
CA VAL A 301 -5.10 -11.01 3.20
C VAL A 301 -4.42 -12.28 3.68
N THR A 302 -3.42 -12.17 4.57
CA THR A 302 -2.60 -13.30 5.02
C THR A 302 -2.95 -13.79 6.42
N GLY A 303 -3.76 -13.05 7.18
CA GLY A 303 -4.09 -13.35 8.57
C GLY A 303 -2.91 -13.26 9.54
N ARG A 304 -1.71 -12.86 9.07
CA ARG A 304 -0.52 -12.77 9.92
C ARG A 304 -0.68 -11.67 10.97
N PRO A 305 -0.27 -11.91 12.24
CA PRO A 305 -0.28 -10.89 13.27
C PRO A 305 0.66 -9.74 12.90
N ARG A 306 0.27 -8.51 13.23
CA ARG A 306 1.11 -7.33 13.13
C ARG A 306 1.80 -7.09 14.47
N ARG A 307 3.09 -6.81 14.41
CA ARG A 307 3.89 -6.28 15.52
C ARG A 307 3.41 -4.86 15.81
N CYS A 308 3.26 -4.49 17.07
CA CYS A 308 2.76 -3.18 17.47
C CYS A 308 3.81 -2.40 18.25
N GLY A 309 3.82 -1.09 18.11
CA GLY A 309 4.73 -0.19 18.80
C GLY A 309 4.17 1.21 18.97
N TRP A 310 4.84 2.02 19.77
CA TRP A 310 4.50 3.42 19.94
C TRP A 310 4.68 4.21 18.64
N PHE A 311 4.05 5.38 18.57
CA PHE A 311 4.21 6.31 17.46
C PHE A 311 5.68 6.72 17.31
N ASP A 312 6.18 6.73 16.07
CA ASP A 312 7.58 6.94 15.72
C ASP A 312 7.72 8.22 14.87
N ALA A 313 7.96 9.35 15.53
CA ALA A 313 8.05 10.64 14.85
C ALA A 313 9.30 10.75 13.94
N PRO A 314 10.50 10.28 14.31
CA PRO A 314 11.66 10.26 13.41
C PRO A 314 11.43 9.47 12.11
N ALA A 315 10.81 8.29 12.20
CA ALA A 315 10.48 7.47 11.04
C ALA A 315 9.43 8.18 10.16
N LEU A 316 8.40 8.75 10.78
CA LEU A 316 7.39 9.51 10.07
C LEU A 316 7.97 10.76 9.40
N ARG A 317 8.81 11.53 10.09
CA ARG A 317 9.47 12.71 9.54
C ARG A 317 10.23 12.38 8.25
N ARG A 318 10.99 11.28 8.22
CA ARG A 318 11.65 10.77 7.02
C ARG A 318 10.65 10.51 5.89
N SER A 319 9.57 9.82 6.20
CA SER A 319 8.53 9.50 5.22
C SER A 319 7.85 10.75 4.66
N LEU A 320 7.50 11.71 5.51
CA LEU A 320 6.84 12.94 5.08
C LEU A 320 7.72 13.79 4.16
N GLN A 321 9.02 13.88 4.46
CA GLN A 321 10.00 14.59 3.65
C GLN A 321 10.14 13.98 2.25
N ILE A 322 10.32 12.66 2.16
CA ILE A 322 10.50 11.95 0.89
C ILE A 322 9.28 12.12 -0.03
N ASN A 323 8.10 12.13 0.57
CA ASN A 323 6.85 12.18 -0.17
C ASN A 323 6.33 13.60 -0.45
N GLY A 324 6.88 14.63 0.19
CA GLY A 324 6.33 15.98 0.12
C GLY A 324 4.88 16.02 0.60
N VAL A 325 4.59 15.36 1.74
CA VAL A 325 3.23 15.24 2.28
C VAL A 325 2.66 16.62 2.60
N THR A 326 1.48 16.91 2.05
CA THR A 326 0.77 18.17 2.23
C THR A 326 -0.07 18.17 3.50
N GLY A 327 -0.72 17.04 3.79
CA GLY A 327 -1.51 16.86 5.00
C GLY A 327 -1.53 15.40 5.44
N MET A 328 -1.75 15.17 6.74
CA MET A 328 -1.84 13.84 7.34
C MET A 328 -3.28 13.44 7.61
N CYS A 329 -3.57 12.15 7.39
CA CYS A 329 -4.75 11.50 7.94
C CYS A 329 -4.32 10.56 9.08
N ILE A 330 -4.71 10.88 10.32
CA ILE A 330 -4.45 10.02 11.47
C ILE A 330 -5.54 8.99 11.60
N THR A 331 -5.18 7.71 11.61
CA THR A 331 -6.11 6.58 11.71
C THR A 331 -5.96 5.84 13.04
N LYS A 332 -7.01 5.10 13.44
CA LYS A 332 -6.96 4.25 14.64
C LYS A 332 -6.74 5.01 15.95
N LEU A 333 -7.20 6.26 16.04
CA LEU A 333 -7.09 7.06 17.27
C LEU A 333 -7.83 6.38 18.43
N ASP A 334 -9.00 5.80 18.15
CA ASP A 334 -9.86 5.06 19.06
C ASP A 334 -9.20 3.88 19.79
N VAL A 335 -8.15 3.32 19.19
CA VAL A 335 -7.37 2.20 19.79
C VAL A 335 -6.64 2.65 21.07
N LEU A 336 -6.32 3.93 21.19
CA LEU A 336 -5.59 4.49 22.32
C LEU A 336 -6.50 4.94 23.49
N ASP A 337 -7.82 4.87 23.35
CA ASP A 337 -8.84 5.49 24.22
C ASP A 337 -8.70 5.23 25.73
N THR A 338 -8.20 4.07 26.14
CA THR A 338 -8.19 3.72 27.58
C THR A 338 -6.80 3.76 28.19
N LEU A 339 -5.81 4.15 27.41
CA LEU A 339 -4.45 4.24 27.93
C LEU A 339 -4.34 5.43 28.89
N PRO A 340 -3.77 5.24 30.10
CA PRO A 340 -3.52 6.34 31.02
C PRO A 340 -2.38 7.24 30.53
N GLU A 341 -1.42 6.66 29.83
CA GLU A 341 -0.24 7.34 29.26
C GLU A 341 0.00 6.84 27.83
N ILE A 342 0.46 7.73 26.98
CA ILE A 342 0.83 7.45 25.59
C ILE A 342 2.24 7.95 25.38
N LYS A 343 3.10 7.14 24.75
CA LYS A 343 4.48 7.52 24.45
C LYS A 343 4.64 7.82 22.96
N ILE A 344 5.43 8.84 22.67
CA ILE A 344 5.83 9.22 21.32
C ILE A 344 7.36 9.12 21.26
N CYS A 345 7.89 8.34 20.32
CA CYS A 345 9.31 8.37 20.03
C CYS A 345 9.63 9.68 19.30
N THR A 346 10.50 10.49 19.91
CA THR A 346 10.89 11.82 19.39
C THR A 346 12.28 11.84 18.77
N GLY A 347 13.10 10.81 19.06
CA GLY A 347 14.46 10.63 18.58
C GLY A 347 14.96 9.23 18.83
N TYR A 348 16.17 8.92 18.33
CA TYR A 348 16.86 7.69 18.63
C TYR A 348 18.25 7.97 19.19
N LYS A 349 18.69 7.13 20.11
CA LYS A 349 20.08 7.01 20.51
C LYS A 349 20.73 5.89 19.71
N ILE A 350 21.88 6.19 19.08
CA ILE A 350 22.71 5.21 18.35
C ILE A 350 24.13 5.37 18.89
N GLY A 351 24.56 4.48 19.80
CA GLY A 351 25.80 4.65 20.56
C GLY A 351 25.77 5.97 21.35
N ASP A 352 26.73 6.86 21.12
CA ASP A 352 26.82 8.18 21.79
C ASP A 352 26.09 9.31 21.05
N LYS A 353 25.47 9.01 19.91
CA LYS A 353 24.78 10.02 19.08
C LYS A 353 23.26 9.96 19.29
N THR A 354 22.64 11.13 19.31
CA THR A 354 21.19 11.27 19.21
C THR A 354 20.83 11.77 17.81
N VAL A 355 19.86 11.11 17.19
CA VAL A 355 19.34 11.47 15.87
C VAL A 355 17.82 11.64 15.94
N ASP A 356 17.26 12.55 15.15
CA ASP A 356 15.85 12.90 15.13
C ASP A 356 15.15 12.49 13.82
N ILE A 357 15.85 11.72 13.00
CA ILE A 357 15.36 11.18 11.74
C ILE A 357 15.79 9.71 11.59
N LEU A 358 14.93 8.86 11.02
CA LEU A 358 15.24 7.44 10.81
C LEU A 358 16.48 7.30 9.90
N PRO A 359 17.52 6.56 10.29
CA PRO A 359 18.66 6.28 9.42
C PRO A 359 18.28 5.39 8.23
N PHE A 360 19.17 5.28 7.25
CA PHE A 360 19.01 4.35 6.14
C PHE A 360 19.61 2.97 6.45
N GLY A 361 18.97 1.94 5.91
CA GLY A 361 19.42 0.56 6.04
C GLY A 361 18.97 -0.11 7.34
N SER A 362 18.65 -1.39 7.25
CA SER A 362 18.14 -2.17 8.40
C SER A 362 19.17 -2.32 9.52
N ASP A 363 20.46 -2.32 9.19
CA ASP A 363 21.53 -2.50 10.17
C ASP A 363 21.59 -1.30 11.13
N GLU A 364 21.59 -0.06 10.60
CA GLU A 364 21.58 1.14 11.45
C GLU A 364 20.24 1.30 12.19
N VAL A 365 19.12 1.00 11.53
CA VAL A 365 17.81 1.06 12.19
C VAL A 365 17.71 0.06 13.34
N SER A 366 18.37 -1.09 13.24
CA SER A 366 18.42 -2.09 14.32
C SER A 366 19.19 -1.63 15.57
N LEU A 367 20.05 -0.61 15.43
CA LEU A 367 20.80 -0.01 16.53
C LEU A 367 20.06 1.16 17.19
N CYS A 368 18.91 1.56 16.64
CA CYS A 368 18.14 2.67 17.18
C CYS A 368 17.47 2.32 18.51
N GLU A 369 17.87 3.01 19.58
CA GLU A 369 17.19 2.97 20.87
C GLU A 369 16.24 4.17 20.95
N PRO A 370 14.90 3.95 21.05
CA PRO A 370 13.94 5.03 21.01
C PRO A 370 13.99 5.92 22.25
N ILE A 371 13.96 7.22 22.05
CA ILE A 371 13.82 8.25 23.07
C ILE A 371 12.36 8.66 23.11
N TYR A 372 11.71 8.48 24.26
CA TYR A 372 10.29 8.71 24.40
C TYR A 372 9.95 10.01 25.15
N GLU A 373 8.94 10.71 24.64
CA GLU A 373 8.15 11.68 25.36
C GLU A 373 6.87 10.99 25.83
N THR A 374 6.48 11.20 27.09
CA THR A 374 5.24 10.64 27.67
C THR A 374 4.19 11.72 27.75
N MET A 375 2.99 11.44 27.24
CA MET A 375 1.82 12.29 27.30
C MET A 375 0.71 11.64 28.13
N ALA A 376 -0.15 12.42 28.77
CA ALA A 376 -1.35 11.91 29.41
C ALA A 376 -2.31 11.36 28.34
N GLY A 377 -2.81 10.16 28.57
CA GLY A 377 -3.89 9.58 27.77
C GLY A 377 -5.24 10.24 28.11
N TRP A 378 -6.24 9.99 27.29
CA TRP A 378 -7.55 10.63 27.48
C TRP A 378 -8.58 9.76 28.20
N GLN A 379 -8.36 8.48 28.35
CA GLN A 379 -9.19 7.51 29.08
C GLN A 379 -10.70 7.65 28.84
N SER A 380 -11.08 8.08 27.65
CA SER A 380 -12.46 8.30 27.22
C SER A 380 -12.64 7.86 25.78
N ASN A 381 -13.90 7.61 25.40
CA ASN A 381 -14.22 7.04 24.10
C ASN A 381 -14.15 8.11 22.99
N THR A 382 -13.32 7.87 21.98
CA THR A 382 -13.26 8.68 20.74
C THR A 382 -13.93 7.99 19.55
N PHE A 383 -14.38 6.74 19.71
CA PHE A 383 -14.99 5.97 18.63
C PHE A 383 -16.25 6.68 18.09
N GLY A 384 -16.26 6.96 16.80
CA GLY A 384 -17.38 7.57 16.10
C GLY A 384 -17.51 9.08 16.24
N VAL A 385 -16.57 9.75 16.91
CA VAL A 385 -16.55 11.22 16.99
C VAL A 385 -16.33 11.80 15.59
N GLN A 386 -17.14 12.81 15.21
CA GLN A 386 -17.17 13.42 13.88
C GLN A 386 -16.72 14.88 13.85
N LYS A 387 -16.54 15.52 15.00
CA LYS A 387 -16.07 16.90 15.11
C LYS A 387 -14.80 16.97 15.93
N TYR A 388 -13.86 17.81 15.53
CA TYR A 388 -12.59 17.95 16.21
C TYR A 388 -12.74 18.46 17.66
N GLU A 389 -13.70 19.36 17.87
CA GLU A 389 -13.99 19.97 19.16
C GLU A 389 -14.56 18.96 20.18
N ASP A 390 -15.22 17.90 19.70
CA ASP A 390 -15.81 16.85 20.53
C ASP A 390 -14.78 15.81 21.00
N LEU A 391 -13.53 15.86 20.46
CA LEU A 391 -12.45 15.03 20.97
C LEU A 391 -12.04 15.45 22.38
N PRO A 392 -11.69 14.50 23.26
CA PRO A 392 -11.09 14.80 24.55
C PRO A 392 -9.87 15.72 24.42
N GLU A 393 -9.65 16.59 25.40
CA GLU A 393 -8.54 17.56 25.38
C GLU A 393 -7.19 16.89 25.18
N ASN A 394 -6.91 15.79 25.90
CA ASN A 394 -5.64 15.08 25.75
C ASN A 394 -5.49 14.44 24.35
N ALA A 395 -6.59 14.02 23.71
CA ALA A 395 -6.54 13.53 22.32
C ALA A 395 -6.21 14.66 21.33
N ARG A 396 -6.77 15.86 21.51
CA ARG A 396 -6.41 17.03 20.72
C ARG A 396 -4.95 17.43 20.94
N ASN A 397 -4.49 17.44 22.20
CA ASN A 397 -3.10 17.73 22.55
C ASN A 397 -2.14 16.72 21.91
N TYR A 398 -2.51 15.43 21.87
CA TYR A 398 -1.75 14.39 21.19
C TYR A 398 -1.64 14.68 19.67
N LEU A 399 -2.76 14.95 18.99
CA LEU A 399 -2.77 15.29 17.57
C LEU A 399 -1.96 16.56 17.26
N GLN A 400 -2.06 17.57 18.10
CA GLN A 400 -1.27 18.79 17.98
C GLN A 400 0.23 18.49 18.14
N ARG A 401 0.60 17.67 19.13
CA ARG A 401 1.99 17.31 19.37
C ARG A 401 2.59 16.53 18.19
N LEU A 402 1.80 15.65 17.56
CA LEU A 402 2.25 14.98 16.34
C LEU A 402 2.57 15.98 15.22
N GLN A 403 1.71 16.96 14.97
CA GLN A 403 1.95 18.01 13.97
C GLN A 403 3.24 18.80 14.25
N GLU A 404 3.45 19.20 15.51
CA GLU A 404 4.65 19.93 15.94
C GLU A 404 5.92 19.12 15.69
N LEU A 405 5.91 17.84 16.02
CA LEU A 405 7.06 16.96 15.87
C LEU A 405 7.46 16.70 14.41
N VAL A 406 6.49 16.64 13.50
CA VAL A 406 6.75 16.27 12.10
C VAL A 406 6.63 17.41 11.10
N GLY A 407 6.06 18.56 11.50
CA GLY A 407 5.96 19.77 10.69
C GLY A 407 4.92 19.71 9.57
N VAL A 408 3.93 18.80 9.64
CA VAL A 408 2.87 18.65 8.64
C VAL A 408 1.51 18.66 9.36
N PRO A 409 0.48 19.36 8.83
CA PRO A 409 -0.82 19.46 9.48
C PRO A 409 -1.60 18.13 9.45
N VAL A 410 -2.43 17.90 10.45
CA VAL A 410 -3.45 16.85 10.46
C VAL A 410 -4.70 17.38 9.77
N SER A 411 -4.96 16.89 8.56
CA SER A 411 -6.12 17.27 7.75
C SER A 411 -7.35 16.39 8.01
N ILE A 412 -7.14 15.14 8.42
CA ILE A 412 -8.21 14.16 8.64
C ILE A 412 -7.88 13.32 9.87
N VAL A 413 -8.92 12.99 10.67
CA VAL A 413 -8.80 12.02 11.78
C VAL A 413 -9.87 10.94 11.64
N SER A 414 -9.44 9.68 11.58
CA SER A 414 -10.34 8.52 11.54
C SER A 414 -10.53 7.97 12.95
N THR A 415 -11.77 7.98 13.41
CA THR A 415 -12.19 7.58 14.76
C THR A 415 -12.92 6.23 14.80
N GLY A 416 -12.86 5.47 13.73
CA GLY A 416 -13.45 4.13 13.62
C GLY A 416 -13.38 3.57 12.20
N PRO A 417 -13.86 2.34 11.96
CA PRO A 417 -13.70 1.65 10.68
C PRO A 417 -14.66 2.14 9.59
N ASP A 418 -15.82 2.69 9.94
CA ASP A 418 -16.80 3.18 8.97
C ASP A 418 -16.41 4.54 8.40
N ARG A 419 -16.81 4.81 7.14
CA ARG A 419 -16.51 6.06 6.44
C ARG A 419 -17.06 7.31 7.14
N VAL A 420 -18.21 7.20 7.82
CA VAL A 420 -18.83 8.32 8.58
C VAL A 420 -18.07 8.64 9.85
N GLN A 421 -17.25 7.72 10.36
CA GLN A 421 -16.46 7.90 11.58
C GLN A 421 -15.13 8.62 11.24
N THR A 422 -15.26 9.82 10.69
CA THR A 422 -14.14 10.60 10.18
C THR A 422 -14.34 12.07 10.47
N ILE A 423 -13.35 12.70 11.08
CA ILE A 423 -13.26 14.14 11.31
C ILE A 423 -12.49 14.75 10.15
N ILE A 424 -13.08 15.76 9.51
CA ILE A 424 -12.44 16.52 8.43
C ILE A 424 -12.06 17.89 9.00
N VAL A 425 -10.76 18.11 9.14
CA VAL A 425 -10.19 19.41 9.52
C VAL A 425 -9.97 20.25 8.26
N GLU A 426 -9.45 19.60 7.23
CA GLU A 426 -9.19 20.21 5.91
C GLU A 426 -9.44 19.18 4.82
N HIS A 427 -10.27 19.53 3.83
CA HIS A 427 -10.59 18.60 2.75
C HIS A 427 -9.53 18.67 1.64
N PRO A 428 -8.87 17.55 1.26
CA PRO A 428 -7.76 17.54 0.31
C PRO A 428 -8.07 18.10 -1.09
N PHE A 429 -9.32 18.13 -1.49
CA PHE A 429 -9.77 18.65 -2.79
C PHE A 429 -10.24 20.11 -2.77
N ASP A 430 -10.29 20.77 -1.62
CA ASP A 430 -10.85 22.12 -1.49
C ASP A 430 -9.79 23.22 -1.47
N ASN A 431 -8.51 22.87 -1.34
CA ASN A 431 -7.36 23.79 -1.29
C ASN A 431 -6.70 24.08 -2.63
#